data_ebc0cec3588c1c4e3de96c4cb26812a7
#
_entry.id   ebc0cec3588c1c4e3de96c4cb26812a7
#
_cell.length_a   1.000
_cell.length_b   1.000
_cell.length_c   1.000
_cell.angle_alpha   90.00
_cell.angle_beta   90.00
_cell.angle_gamma   90.00
#
_symmetry.space_group_name_H-M   'P 1'
#
loop_
_entity.id
_entity.type
_entity.pdbx_description
1 polymer ?
#
loop_
_entity_poly.entity_id
_entity_poly.type
_entity_poly.pdbx_seq_one_letter_code
_entity_poly.pdbx_strand_id
1 'polypeptide(L)'
;PSPVKVTLNVEKGPFIVVTGHDLKDLELLLEQTKDKGINIYTHGEMLPAHAYPKLNKYPHLKGNFGTAWQNQQKEFDAIPGAVLFTTNCLMPVKKSYEDRVFTTEVVSYPQMVHIGEDKDFTPVINKALELGGYKEDQHRTGINGGEYVMTGFGHSAVLSVADKVIEGVKNGSCLLYTSPS
;
A
#
# COMPACT_ATOMS: atom_id res chain seq x y z
N PRO A 1 -12.67 -10.46 5.38
CA PRO A 1 -12.62 -9.25 4.56
C PRO A 1 -13.89 -9.13 3.71
N SER A 2 -14.31 -7.90 3.47
CA SER A 2 -15.39 -7.56 2.56
C SER A 2 -14.88 -6.62 1.48
N PRO A 3 -15.44 -6.63 0.26
CA PRO A 3 -14.99 -5.73 -0.80
C PRO A 3 -15.08 -4.26 -0.38
N VAL A 4 -13.98 -3.54 -0.56
CA VAL A 4 -13.87 -2.12 -0.25
C VAL A 4 -13.27 -1.36 -1.44
N LYS A 5 -13.67 -0.11 -1.57
CA LYS A 5 -13.16 0.83 -2.54
C LYS A 5 -11.99 1.60 -1.93
N VAL A 6 -10.84 1.58 -2.58
CA VAL A 6 -9.60 2.20 -2.10
C VAL A 6 -9.20 3.30 -3.07
N THR A 7 -8.99 4.52 -2.57
CA THR A 7 -8.55 5.64 -3.41
C THR A 7 -7.08 5.51 -3.82
N LEU A 8 -6.76 6.02 -5.00
CA LEU A 8 -5.40 6.20 -5.50
C LEU A 8 -4.89 7.64 -5.31
N ASN A 9 -5.76 8.54 -4.89
CA ASN A 9 -5.40 9.92 -4.61
C ASN A 9 -4.59 10.01 -3.31
N VAL A 10 -3.71 11.00 -3.25
CA VAL A 10 -2.88 11.28 -2.07
C VAL A 10 -3.25 12.64 -1.53
N GLU A 11 -3.73 12.68 -0.29
CA GLU A 11 -4.08 13.93 0.39
C GLU A 11 -2.81 14.73 0.72
N LYS A 12 -2.93 16.04 0.76
CA LYS A 12 -1.87 16.95 1.25
C LYS A 12 -1.45 16.61 2.68
N GLY A 13 -0.23 16.97 3.03
CA GLY A 13 0.33 16.77 4.37
C GLY A 13 1.23 15.54 4.48
N PRO A 14 1.82 15.32 5.67
CA PRO A 14 2.78 14.25 5.91
C PRO A 14 2.18 12.87 5.63
N PHE A 15 2.97 11.99 5.03
CA PHE A 15 2.52 10.62 4.76
C PHE A 15 3.66 9.60 4.79
N ILE A 16 3.28 8.34 4.98
CA ILE A 16 4.16 7.18 4.89
C ILE A 16 3.55 6.20 3.89
N VAL A 17 4.38 5.69 2.98
CA VAL A 17 4.03 4.59 2.08
C VAL A 17 4.57 3.29 2.67
N VAL A 18 3.72 2.29 2.84
CA VAL A 18 4.10 0.97 3.36
C VAL A 18 3.97 -0.06 2.25
N THR A 19 5.04 -0.78 1.98
CA THR A 19 5.10 -1.82 0.94
C THR A 19 5.60 -3.14 1.51
N GLY A 20 5.31 -4.24 0.81
CA GLY A 20 5.60 -5.60 1.26
C GLY A 20 4.34 -6.34 1.68
N HIS A 21 4.42 -7.22 2.70
CA HIS A 21 3.34 -8.14 3.05
C HIS A 21 3.03 -8.19 4.55
N ASP A 22 3.82 -7.55 5.42
CA ASP A 22 3.65 -7.68 6.87
C ASP A 22 2.51 -6.80 7.38
N LEU A 23 1.37 -7.44 7.68
CA LEU A 23 0.17 -6.77 8.21
C LEU A 23 0.34 -6.42 9.69
N LYS A 24 1.23 -7.11 10.42
CA LYS A 24 1.48 -6.80 11.83
C LYS A 24 2.27 -5.51 11.97
N ASP A 25 3.28 -5.32 11.16
CA ASP A 25 4.05 -4.07 11.13
C ASP A 25 3.17 -2.89 10.69
N LEU A 26 2.28 -3.11 9.71
CA LEU A 26 1.30 -2.09 9.33
C LEU A 26 0.38 -1.72 10.50
N GLU A 27 -0.13 -2.72 11.25
CA GLU A 27 -0.97 -2.46 12.43
C GLU A 27 -0.24 -1.64 13.49
N LEU A 28 1.01 -2.01 13.80
CA LEU A 28 1.85 -1.30 14.77
C LEU A 28 2.17 0.12 14.33
N LEU A 29 2.47 0.33 13.05
CA LEU A 29 2.67 1.66 12.49
C LEU A 29 1.41 2.51 12.60
N LEU A 30 0.24 1.95 12.29
CA LEU A 30 -1.04 2.65 12.39
C LEU A 30 -1.34 3.06 13.84
N GLU A 31 -1.04 2.20 14.83
CA GLU A 31 -1.18 2.58 16.25
C GLU A 31 -0.21 3.72 16.63
N GLN A 32 1.05 3.65 16.18
CA GLN A 32 2.06 4.65 16.53
C GLN A 32 1.85 5.99 15.80
N THR A 33 1.15 6.00 14.67
CA THR A 33 0.84 7.22 13.89
C THR A 33 -0.51 7.83 14.22
N LYS A 34 -1.29 7.18 15.06
CA LYS A 34 -2.59 7.69 15.51
C LYS A 34 -2.47 9.10 16.07
N ASP A 35 -3.36 9.98 15.65
CA ASP A 35 -3.46 11.38 16.07
C ASP A 35 -2.18 12.24 15.81
N LYS A 36 -1.26 11.77 14.96
CA LYS A 36 -0.03 12.50 14.62
C LYS A 36 -0.14 13.35 13.32
N GLY A 37 -1.30 13.37 12.68
CA GLY A 37 -1.48 14.11 11.43
C GLY A 37 -0.73 13.52 10.24
N ILE A 38 -0.43 12.22 10.28
CA ILE A 38 0.26 11.48 9.22
C ILE A 38 -0.72 10.53 8.54
N ASN A 39 -0.79 10.58 7.21
CA ASN A 39 -1.57 9.64 6.43
C ASN A 39 -0.73 8.43 6.02
N ILE A 40 -1.32 7.25 6.05
CA ILE A 40 -0.67 5.99 5.65
C ILE A 40 -1.28 5.52 4.33
N TYR A 41 -0.41 5.17 3.40
CA TYR A 41 -0.76 4.59 2.10
C TYR A 41 -0.09 3.24 1.94
N THR A 42 -0.83 2.27 1.44
CA THR A 42 -0.25 0.99 1.03
C THR A 42 0.35 1.09 -0.36
N HIS A 43 1.21 0.14 -0.72
CA HIS A 43 1.77 0.03 -2.06
C HIS A 43 1.81 -1.44 -2.49
N GLY A 44 1.54 -1.69 -3.76
CA GLY A 44 1.65 -3.02 -4.36
C GLY A 44 0.78 -4.06 -3.65
N GLU A 45 1.38 -5.15 -3.21
CA GLU A 45 0.68 -6.29 -2.62
C GLU A 45 0.14 -6.04 -1.20
N MET A 46 0.44 -4.89 -0.59
CA MET A 46 -0.18 -4.46 0.67
C MET A 46 -1.63 -3.94 0.49
N LEU A 47 -2.09 -3.70 -0.74
CA LEU A 47 -3.44 -3.22 -1.04
C LEU A 47 -4.57 -3.98 -0.32
N PRO A 48 -4.55 -5.32 -0.20
CA PRO A 48 -5.60 -6.07 0.51
C PRO A 48 -5.80 -5.68 1.98
N ALA A 49 -4.81 -5.04 2.61
CA ALA A 49 -4.89 -4.59 4.00
C ALA A 49 -6.12 -3.71 4.28
N HIS A 50 -6.55 -2.89 3.30
CA HIS A 50 -7.72 -2.03 3.41
C HIS A 50 -9.03 -2.78 3.64
N ALA A 51 -9.11 -4.06 3.32
CA ALA A 51 -10.31 -4.88 3.50
C ALA A 51 -10.36 -5.64 4.83
N TYR A 52 -9.31 -5.57 5.64
CA TYR A 52 -9.27 -6.22 6.94
C TYR A 52 -9.86 -5.30 8.02
N PRO A 53 -10.91 -5.74 8.75
CA PRO A 53 -11.59 -4.89 9.74
C PRO A 53 -10.68 -4.33 10.83
N LYS A 54 -9.64 -5.07 11.21
CA LYS A 54 -8.65 -4.61 12.20
C LYS A 54 -7.81 -3.43 11.72
N LEU A 55 -7.60 -3.30 10.42
CA LEU A 55 -6.78 -2.25 9.82
C LEU A 55 -7.65 -1.11 9.27
N ASN A 56 -8.76 -1.44 8.65
CA ASN A 56 -9.71 -0.46 8.10
C ASN A 56 -10.31 0.49 9.15
N LYS A 57 -10.31 0.11 10.43
CA LYS A 57 -10.78 0.97 11.53
C LYS A 57 -9.95 2.25 11.71
N TYR A 58 -8.73 2.31 11.18
CA TYR A 58 -7.86 3.48 11.31
C TYR A 58 -8.17 4.51 10.22
N PRO A 59 -8.68 5.71 10.57
CA PRO A 59 -9.12 6.68 9.58
C PRO A 59 -7.98 7.30 8.76
N HIS A 60 -6.74 7.19 9.24
CA HIS A 60 -5.55 7.66 8.54
C HIS A 60 -4.89 6.61 7.65
N LEU A 61 -5.41 5.38 7.59
CA LEU A 61 -5.14 4.44 6.50
C LEU A 61 -5.96 4.87 5.29
N LYS A 62 -5.39 5.72 4.42
CA LYS A 62 -6.14 6.48 3.42
C LYS A 62 -6.37 5.75 2.11
N GLY A 63 -5.33 5.25 1.49
CA GLY A 63 -5.42 4.72 0.15
C GLY A 63 -4.21 3.92 -0.28
N ASN A 64 -4.12 3.66 -1.58
CA ASN A 64 -3.01 2.94 -2.18
C ASN A 64 -2.19 3.88 -3.05
N PHE A 65 -0.88 3.91 -2.80
CA PHE A 65 0.09 4.70 -3.54
C PHE A 65 0.69 3.87 -4.67
N GLY A 66 0.66 4.41 -5.88
CA GLY A 66 1.32 3.76 -7.01
C GLY A 66 0.68 2.46 -7.46
N THR A 67 1.47 1.59 -8.06
CA THR A 67 1.00 0.39 -8.75
C THR A 67 1.62 -0.89 -8.20
N ALA A 68 2.81 -1.29 -8.67
CA ALA A 68 3.41 -2.58 -8.34
C ALA A 68 4.91 -2.45 -8.06
N TRP A 69 5.49 -3.46 -7.41
CA TRP A 69 6.87 -3.45 -6.92
C TRP A 69 7.91 -3.09 -7.99
N GLN A 70 7.75 -3.53 -9.22
CA GLN A 70 8.66 -3.21 -10.33
C GLN A 70 8.70 -1.72 -10.69
N ASN A 71 7.71 -0.94 -10.28
CA ASN A 71 7.61 0.49 -10.56
C ASN A 71 8.14 1.37 -9.41
N GLN A 72 8.57 0.79 -8.31
CA GLN A 72 9.02 1.50 -7.11
C GLN A 72 10.05 2.61 -7.41
N GLN A 73 11.05 2.30 -8.24
CA GLN A 73 12.10 3.26 -8.58
C GLN A 73 11.60 4.53 -9.28
N LYS A 74 10.47 4.45 -9.96
CA LYS A 74 9.81 5.59 -10.60
C LYS A 74 8.80 6.24 -9.66
N GLU A 75 8.05 5.42 -8.93
CA GLU A 75 6.94 5.87 -8.10
C GLU A 75 7.41 6.54 -6.80
N PHE A 76 8.56 6.10 -6.24
CA PHE A 76 9.13 6.67 -5.03
C PHE A 76 10.17 7.77 -5.30
N ASP A 77 10.44 8.05 -6.58
CA ASP A 77 11.38 9.11 -6.94
C ASP A 77 10.87 10.48 -6.49
N ALA A 78 11.68 11.17 -5.68
CA ALA A 78 11.42 12.52 -5.18
C ALA A 78 10.07 12.73 -4.45
N ILE A 79 9.40 11.68 -3.97
CA ILE A 79 8.17 11.85 -3.18
C ILE A 79 8.47 12.54 -1.85
N PRO A 80 7.61 13.45 -1.37
CA PRO A 80 7.78 14.14 -0.08
C PRO A 80 7.23 13.32 1.09
N GLY A 81 7.37 12.00 1.08
CA GLY A 81 6.89 11.08 2.10
C GLY A 81 7.93 10.02 2.45
N ALA A 82 7.83 9.43 3.63
CA ALA A 82 8.67 8.31 4.02
C ALA A 82 8.17 6.99 3.42
N VAL A 83 9.08 6.04 3.22
CA VAL A 83 8.76 4.71 2.66
C VAL A 83 9.25 3.64 3.62
N LEU A 84 8.36 2.72 4.00
CA LEU A 84 8.66 1.57 4.85
C LEU A 84 8.51 0.27 4.04
N PHE A 85 9.60 -0.48 3.93
CA PHE A 85 9.62 -1.83 3.37
C PHE A 85 9.53 -2.86 4.48
N THR A 86 8.51 -3.69 4.47
CA THR A 86 8.24 -4.68 5.53
C THR A 86 8.75 -6.07 5.21
N THR A 87 8.69 -6.48 3.95
CA THR A 87 9.14 -7.80 3.48
C THR A 87 9.74 -7.68 2.09
N ASN A 88 9.83 -8.77 1.34
CA ASN A 88 10.33 -8.83 -0.04
C ASN A 88 9.64 -7.83 -1.01
N CYS A 89 9.89 -7.94 -2.30
CA CYS A 89 9.46 -7.02 -3.35
C CYS A 89 10.14 -5.65 -3.27
N LEU A 90 11.40 -5.64 -2.86
CA LEU A 90 12.24 -4.45 -2.80
C LEU A 90 13.07 -4.31 -4.08
N MET A 91 12.79 -3.27 -4.87
CA MET A 91 13.70 -2.85 -5.93
C MET A 91 14.92 -2.12 -5.33
N PRO A 92 16.10 -2.21 -5.96
CA PRO A 92 17.26 -1.43 -5.51
C PRO A 92 16.90 0.04 -5.36
N VAL A 93 17.18 0.58 -4.16
CA VAL A 93 16.83 1.96 -3.83
C VAL A 93 17.74 2.93 -4.56
N LYS A 94 17.16 3.97 -5.19
CA LYS A 94 17.93 5.04 -5.84
C LYS A 94 18.34 6.10 -4.83
N LYS A 95 19.48 6.75 -5.13
CA LYS A 95 19.99 7.88 -4.34
C LYS A 95 19.00 9.03 -4.19
N SER A 96 18.10 9.19 -5.15
CA SER A 96 17.08 10.27 -5.15
C SER A 96 16.03 10.14 -4.06
N TYR A 97 15.90 8.95 -3.41
CA TYR A 97 14.95 8.74 -2.31
C TYR A 97 15.49 7.86 -1.18
N GLU A 98 16.79 7.51 -1.18
CA GLU A 98 17.38 6.62 -0.16
C GLU A 98 17.29 7.19 1.27
N ASP A 99 17.30 8.52 1.41
CA ASP A 99 17.26 9.23 2.68
C ASP A 99 15.92 9.12 3.42
N ARG A 100 14.89 8.60 2.75
CA ARG A 100 13.51 8.45 3.28
C ARG A 100 13.00 7.01 3.30
N VAL A 101 13.89 6.06 3.02
CA VAL A 101 13.58 4.62 3.01
C VAL A 101 13.98 3.97 4.32
N PHE A 102 13.07 3.18 4.85
CA PHE A 102 13.24 2.37 6.05
C PHE A 102 12.88 0.93 5.75
N THR A 103 13.52 0.01 6.46
CA THR A 103 13.25 -1.43 6.34
C THR A 103 12.91 -2.03 7.68
N THR A 104 12.18 -3.14 7.68
CA THR A 104 11.87 -3.91 8.88
C THR A 104 11.83 -5.41 8.55
N GLU A 105 11.67 -6.26 9.54
CA GLU A 105 11.62 -7.73 9.41
C GLU A 105 12.88 -8.30 8.74
N VAL A 106 12.69 -9.19 7.78
CA VAL A 106 13.79 -9.86 7.07
C VAL A 106 14.41 -9.04 5.96
N VAL A 107 13.84 -7.88 5.65
CA VAL A 107 14.31 -7.00 4.59
C VAL A 107 15.28 -5.99 5.18
N SER A 108 16.49 -5.96 4.64
CA SER A 108 17.47 -4.91 4.93
C SER A 108 18.11 -4.46 3.62
N TYR A 109 18.52 -3.21 3.59
CA TYR A 109 19.28 -2.65 2.47
C TYR A 109 20.45 -1.83 3.01
N PRO A 110 21.64 -1.94 2.42
CA PRO A 110 22.81 -1.18 2.89
C PRO A 110 22.49 0.30 3.00
N GLN A 111 22.89 0.92 4.11
CA GLN A 111 22.73 2.35 4.39
C GLN A 111 21.29 2.81 4.74
N MET A 112 20.28 1.93 4.67
CA MET A 112 18.93 2.24 5.11
C MET A 112 18.78 2.01 6.62
N VAL A 113 17.95 2.83 7.26
CA VAL A 113 17.61 2.62 8.67
C VAL A 113 16.70 1.39 8.76
N HIS A 114 17.13 0.41 9.55
CA HIS A 114 16.37 -0.79 9.82
C HIS A 114 15.65 -0.67 11.16
N ILE A 115 14.35 -0.91 11.16
CA ILE A 115 13.52 -0.97 12.37
C ILE A 115 13.66 -2.37 12.97
N GLY A 116 14.17 -2.43 14.19
CA GLY A 116 14.45 -3.67 14.90
C GLY A 116 13.22 -4.39 15.45
N GLU A 117 13.48 -5.38 16.30
CA GLU A 117 12.44 -6.20 16.94
C GLU A 117 11.52 -5.40 17.89
N ASP A 118 11.99 -4.29 18.41
CA ASP A 118 11.23 -3.36 19.26
C ASP A 118 10.09 -2.66 18.51
N LYS A 119 10.14 -2.69 17.16
CA LYS A 119 9.13 -2.08 16.29
C LYS A 119 8.85 -0.61 16.63
N ASP A 120 9.90 0.12 16.98
CA ASP A 120 9.80 1.56 17.17
C ASP A 120 9.88 2.28 15.81
N PHE A 121 8.74 2.71 15.31
CA PHE A 121 8.63 3.44 14.03
C PHE A 121 8.88 4.95 14.14
N THR A 122 9.36 5.43 15.29
CA THR A 122 9.69 6.85 15.51
C THR A 122 10.60 7.42 14.41
N PRO A 123 11.65 6.73 13.89
CA PRO A 123 12.46 7.26 12.80
C PRO A 123 11.67 7.50 11.52
N VAL A 124 10.74 6.60 11.16
CA VAL A 124 9.87 6.72 9.98
C VAL A 124 8.91 7.88 10.13
N ILE A 125 8.30 8.00 11.33
CA ILE A 125 7.36 9.05 11.71
C ILE A 125 8.04 10.43 11.61
N ASN A 126 9.21 10.57 12.22
CA ASN A 126 9.97 11.83 12.20
C ASN A 126 10.34 12.23 10.78
N LYS A 127 10.76 11.29 9.95
CA LYS A 127 11.08 11.57 8.54
C LYS A 127 9.84 12.04 7.76
N ALA A 128 8.70 11.42 7.96
CA ALA A 128 7.46 11.84 7.32
C ALA A 128 7.06 13.28 7.71
N LEU A 129 7.20 13.63 8.99
CA LEU A 129 6.93 14.98 9.49
C LEU A 129 7.95 15.99 8.95
N GLU A 130 9.23 15.64 8.90
CA GLU A 130 10.30 16.48 8.32
C GLU A 130 10.04 16.81 6.86
N LEU A 131 9.66 15.81 6.06
CA LEU A 131 9.36 15.96 4.63
C LEU A 131 8.07 16.76 4.39
N GLY A 132 7.12 16.72 5.32
CA GLY A 132 5.90 17.53 5.34
C GLY A 132 4.84 17.17 4.30
N GLY A 133 5.11 16.23 3.40
CA GLY A 133 4.14 15.77 2.41
C GLY A 133 3.88 16.75 1.27
N TYR A 134 2.89 16.42 0.45
CA TYR A 134 2.44 17.29 -0.62
C TYR A 134 1.75 18.56 -0.08
N LYS A 135 1.89 19.66 -0.78
CA LYS A 135 1.25 20.95 -0.43
C LYS A 135 -0.22 21.01 -0.83
N GLU A 136 -0.61 20.20 -1.81
CA GLU A 136 -1.95 20.08 -2.35
C GLU A 136 -2.29 18.59 -2.56
N ASP A 137 -3.59 18.27 -2.62
CA ASP A 137 -4.05 16.93 -2.90
C ASP A 137 -3.59 16.50 -4.30
N GLN A 138 -3.14 15.25 -4.41
CA GLN A 138 -2.68 14.66 -5.65
C GLN A 138 -3.76 13.75 -6.22
N HIS A 139 -4.29 14.11 -7.37
CA HIS A 139 -5.21 13.25 -8.13
C HIS A 139 -4.40 12.28 -8.97
N ARG A 140 -4.69 10.98 -8.81
CA ARG A 140 -3.98 9.91 -9.50
C ARG A 140 -4.96 8.93 -10.10
N THR A 141 -4.62 8.42 -11.27
CA THR A 141 -5.40 7.38 -11.96
C THR A 141 -4.62 6.08 -12.01
N GLY A 142 -5.34 4.97 -11.85
CA GLY A 142 -4.81 3.64 -12.04
C GLY A 142 -4.71 3.23 -13.53
N ILE A 143 -4.25 2.02 -13.77
CA ILE A 143 -4.09 1.44 -15.12
C ILE A 143 -5.41 1.45 -15.90
N ASN A 144 -6.53 1.33 -15.22
CA ASN A 144 -7.87 1.36 -15.81
C ASN A 144 -8.43 2.78 -16.02
N GLY A 145 -7.64 3.83 -15.74
CA GLY A 145 -8.07 5.23 -15.85
C GLY A 145 -8.95 5.73 -14.69
N GLY A 146 -9.29 4.88 -13.72
CA GLY A 146 -10.06 5.25 -12.54
C GLY A 146 -9.20 5.73 -11.38
N GLU A 147 -9.79 6.50 -10.47
CA GLU A 147 -9.14 7.00 -9.24
C GLU A 147 -9.26 6.05 -8.05
N TYR A 148 -9.85 4.87 -8.27
CA TYR A 148 -10.09 3.88 -7.24
C TYR A 148 -9.82 2.47 -7.74
N VAL A 149 -9.46 1.61 -6.80
CA VAL A 149 -9.38 0.16 -7.01
C VAL A 149 -10.25 -0.55 -5.98
N MET A 150 -10.65 -1.77 -6.29
CA MET A 150 -11.41 -2.62 -5.37
C MET A 150 -10.51 -3.73 -4.84
N THR A 151 -10.64 -4.03 -3.55
CA THR A 151 -9.96 -5.14 -2.89
C THR A 151 -10.86 -5.82 -1.88
N GLY A 152 -10.44 -6.96 -1.32
CA GLY A 152 -11.19 -7.65 -0.25
C GLY A 152 -12.16 -8.71 -0.74
N PHE A 153 -11.95 -9.24 -1.93
CA PHE A 153 -12.74 -10.33 -2.50
C PHE A 153 -12.38 -11.67 -1.85
N GLY A 154 -12.77 -11.85 -0.58
CA GLY A 154 -12.63 -13.12 0.13
C GLY A 154 -13.66 -14.16 -0.33
N HIS A 155 -13.56 -15.38 0.20
CA HIS A 155 -14.40 -16.52 -0.20
C HIS A 155 -15.89 -16.20 -0.28
N SER A 156 -16.46 -15.54 0.74
CA SER A 156 -17.87 -15.20 0.76
C SER A 156 -18.28 -14.29 -0.38
N ALA A 157 -17.46 -13.29 -0.71
CA ALA A 157 -17.72 -12.37 -1.82
C ALA A 157 -17.65 -13.09 -3.17
N VAL A 158 -16.65 -13.98 -3.36
CA VAL A 158 -16.53 -14.78 -4.58
C VAL A 158 -17.71 -15.73 -4.73
N LEU A 159 -18.06 -16.46 -3.68
CA LEU A 159 -19.18 -17.39 -3.72
C LEU A 159 -20.54 -16.72 -3.98
N SER A 160 -20.72 -15.48 -3.51
CA SER A 160 -21.97 -14.73 -3.76
C SER A 160 -22.21 -14.39 -5.22
N VAL A 161 -21.18 -14.43 -6.07
CA VAL A 161 -21.27 -14.15 -7.51
C VAL A 161 -20.88 -15.35 -8.38
N ALA A 162 -20.66 -16.52 -7.77
CA ALA A 162 -20.17 -17.71 -8.45
C ALA A 162 -21.05 -18.12 -9.64
N ASP A 163 -22.37 -18.11 -9.49
CA ASP A 163 -23.29 -18.49 -10.57
C ASP A 163 -23.15 -17.57 -11.79
N LYS A 164 -22.99 -16.26 -11.58
CA LYS A 164 -22.78 -15.29 -12.64
C LYS A 164 -21.44 -15.52 -13.36
N VAL A 165 -20.39 -15.86 -12.60
CA VAL A 165 -19.09 -16.18 -13.17
C VAL A 165 -19.16 -17.46 -14.02
N ILE A 166 -19.80 -18.51 -13.51
CA ILE A 166 -20.01 -19.77 -14.23
C ILE A 166 -20.81 -19.54 -15.52
N GLU A 167 -21.87 -18.76 -15.45
CA GLU A 167 -22.66 -18.39 -16.63
C GLU A 167 -21.81 -17.62 -17.65
N GLY A 168 -21.00 -16.64 -17.20
CA GLY A 168 -20.08 -15.88 -18.06
C GLY A 168 -19.03 -16.78 -18.74
N VAL A 169 -18.54 -17.81 -18.06
CA VAL A 169 -17.63 -18.80 -18.64
C VAL A 169 -18.35 -19.64 -19.71
N LYS A 170 -19.57 -20.15 -19.38
CA LYS A 170 -20.35 -21.00 -20.27
C LYS A 170 -20.78 -20.30 -21.58
N ASN A 171 -21.10 -19.01 -21.52
CA ASN A 171 -21.52 -18.22 -22.66
C ASN A 171 -20.37 -17.51 -23.40
N GLY A 172 -19.10 -17.71 -22.97
CA GLY A 172 -17.92 -17.14 -23.59
C GLY A 172 -17.68 -15.65 -23.26
N SER A 173 -18.42 -15.06 -22.35
CA SER A 173 -18.21 -13.66 -21.93
C SER A 173 -16.98 -13.50 -21.02
N CYS A 174 -16.54 -14.57 -20.35
CA CYS A 174 -15.34 -14.60 -19.52
C CYS A 174 -14.28 -15.48 -20.16
N LEU A 175 -13.22 -14.85 -20.68
CA LEU A 175 -12.12 -15.53 -21.37
C LEU A 175 -10.96 -15.93 -20.43
N LEU A 176 -10.92 -15.46 -19.21
CA LEU A 176 -9.86 -15.77 -18.25
C LEU A 176 -9.73 -17.26 -17.93
N TYR A 177 -10.82 -18.00 -18.01
CA TYR A 177 -10.86 -19.45 -17.75
C TYR A 177 -10.49 -20.30 -18.98
N THR A 178 -10.39 -19.69 -20.14
CA THR A 178 -10.06 -20.37 -21.40
C THR A 178 -8.61 -20.15 -21.83
N SER A 179 -7.83 -19.42 -21.02
CA SER A 179 -6.40 -19.27 -21.27
C SER A 179 -5.69 -20.61 -21.08
N PRO A 180 -5.01 -21.14 -22.08
CA PRO A 180 -4.20 -22.34 -21.90
C PRO A 180 -3.12 -22.07 -20.86
N SER A 181 -3.09 -22.91 -19.85
CA SER A 181 -2.02 -22.96 -18.84
C SER A 181 -0.70 -23.42 -19.45
#